data_cb1f2df1626094139ccd6f1520d188bc
#
_entry.id   cb1f2df1626094139ccd6f1520d188bc
#
_cell.length_a   1.000
_cell.length_b   1.000
_cell.length_c   1.000
_cell.angle_alpha   90.00
_cell.angle_beta   90.00
_cell.angle_gamma   90.00
#
_symmetry.space_group_name_H-M   'P 1'
#
loop_
_entity.id
_entity.type
_entity.pdbx_description
1 polymer ?
#
loop_
_entity_poly.entity_id
_entity_poly.type
_entity_poly.pdbx_seq_one_letter_code
_entity_poly.pdbx_strand_id
1 'polypeptide(L)'
;MVATTKVQLGAATTVRKWYLDVNTGTTSAPVWIGVFGVTKFQPALKPTMVDTSDFDSGGDMSSTVTARAWSAVFGVERKSLASDPTSYDPGQEALRLRAENIGLANSIGVRFYEMEPGGPRIEAYQGTAAVEWSPDGGAMSATDGVTVTLTGQGKRTIITHPDTVAAVPVIYSFTPITGPAAGGTMVEILGTGFTGTVIAAGVKFGATSATGWVVINDDTIVATAPAHVAGAVSIVVTNATGPSTTGGSFTYV
;
A
#
# COMPACT_ATOMS: atom_id res chain seq x y z
N MET A 1 35.59 16.96 2.26
CA MET A 1 34.48 16.12 1.73
C MET A 1 34.43 14.86 2.58
N VAL A 2 33.29 14.60 3.25
CA VAL A 2 33.09 13.34 3.96
C VAL A 2 32.74 12.31 2.90
N ALA A 3 33.50 11.22 2.79
CA ALA A 3 33.22 10.13 1.87
C ALA A 3 31.88 9.47 2.29
N THR A 4 30.95 9.37 1.38
CA THR A 4 29.67 8.65 1.63
C THR A 4 30.00 7.16 1.83
N THR A 5 29.70 6.61 3.01
CA THR A 5 29.84 5.17 3.27
C THR A 5 28.88 4.42 2.36
N LYS A 6 29.40 3.59 1.47
CA LYS A 6 28.56 2.72 0.63
C LYS A 6 27.94 1.62 1.50
N VAL A 7 26.62 1.52 1.47
CA VAL A 7 25.89 0.43 2.11
C VAL A 7 26.03 -0.82 1.26
N GLN A 8 26.31 -1.97 1.90
CA GLN A 8 26.37 -3.25 1.22
C GLN A 8 24.97 -3.62 0.74
N LEU A 9 24.83 -3.93 -0.54
CA LEU A 9 23.56 -4.39 -1.13
C LEU A 9 23.37 -5.88 -0.87
N GLY A 10 22.13 -6.28 -0.65
CA GLY A 10 21.70 -7.68 -0.57
C GLY A 10 21.55 -8.34 -1.95
N ALA A 11 20.80 -9.44 -2.00
CA ALA A 11 20.46 -10.12 -3.25
C ALA A 11 19.60 -9.23 -4.17
N ALA A 12 19.75 -9.40 -5.48
CA ALA A 12 18.90 -8.72 -6.46
C ALA A 12 17.44 -9.18 -6.31
N THR A 13 16.51 -8.23 -6.41
CA THR A 13 15.08 -8.51 -6.46
C THR A 13 14.70 -9.11 -7.82
N THR A 14 13.66 -9.95 -7.86
CA THR A 14 13.17 -10.59 -9.09
C THR A 14 12.01 -9.79 -9.72
N VAL A 15 11.72 -10.06 -10.99
CA VAL A 15 10.57 -9.44 -11.69
C VAL A 15 9.23 -9.96 -11.16
N ARG A 16 9.21 -11.06 -10.41
CA ARG A 16 8.02 -11.65 -9.75
C ARG A 16 7.43 -10.76 -8.65
N LYS A 17 8.11 -9.67 -8.30
CA LYS A 17 7.67 -8.78 -7.24
C LYS A 17 6.38 -8.01 -7.53
N TRP A 18 5.91 -7.94 -8.77
CA TRP A 18 4.77 -7.11 -9.15
C TRP A 18 3.45 -7.89 -9.11
N TYR A 19 2.49 -7.34 -8.39
CA TYR A 19 1.09 -7.74 -8.39
C TYR A 19 0.21 -6.64 -8.97
N LEU A 20 -0.90 -7.03 -9.56
CA LEU A 20 -1.88 -6.13 -10.17
C LEU A 20 -3.27 -6.48 -9.67
N ASP A 21 -4.00 -5.48 -9.21
CA ASP A 21 -5.43 -5.57 -8.94
C ASP A 21 -6.19 -4.61 -9.85
N VAL A 22 -7.40 -4.99 -10.20
CA VAL A 22 -8.34 -4.19 -10.96
C VAL A 22 -9.59 -3.88 -10.15
N ASN A 23 -10.15 -2.68 -10.34
CA ASN A 23 -11.36 -2.25 -9.66
C ASN A 23 -12.60 -2.65 -10.46
N THR A 24 -13.39 -3.55 -9.94
CA THR A 24 -14.68 -3.96 -10.52
C THR A 24 -15.87 -3.21 -9.92
N GLY A 25 -15.64 -2.45 -8.86
CA GLY A 25 -16.64 -1.55 -8.25
C GLY A 25 -16.66 -0.17 -8.90
N THR A 26 -17.20 0.80 -8.17
CA THR A 26 -17.21 2.20 -8.57
C THR A 26 -15.99 2.95 -8.03
N THR A 27 -15.79 4.19 -8.47
CA THR A 27 -14.71 5.05 -7.91
C THR A 27 -14.95 5.37 -6.43
N SER A 28 -16.20 5.52 -6.00
CA SER A 28 -16.57 5.82 -4.61
C SER A 28 -16.65 4.60 -3.71
N ALA A 29 -16.85 3.41 -4.29
CA ALA A 29 -16.89 2.13 -3.59
C ALA A 29 -16.08 1.09 -4.39
N PRO A 30 -14.74 1.16 -4.32
CA PRO A 30 -13.88 0.28 -5.11
C PRO A 30 -13.93 -1.16 -4.57
N VAL A 31 -14.04 -2.11 -5.49
CA VAL A 31 -13.91 -3.55 -5.23
C VAL A 31 -12.69 -4.04 -6.00
N TRP A 32 -11.63 -4.33 -5.28
CA TRP A 32 -10.37 -4.75 -5.86
C TRP A 32 -10.30 -6.26 -5.99
N ILE A 33 -9.98 -6.74 -7.18
CA ILE A 33 -9.71 -8.16 -7.45
C ILE A 33 -8.34 -8.31 -8.10
N GLY A 34 -7.60 -9.33 -7.66
CA GLY A 34 -6.28 -9.64 -8.19
C GLY A 34 -6.36 -10.18 -9.61
N VAL A 35 -5.34 -9.89 -10.40
CA VAL A 35 -5.11 -10.50 -11.73
C VAL A 35 -4.05 -11.57 -11.56
N PHE A 36 -4.41 -12.83 -11.71
CA PHE A 36 -3.50 -13.97 -11.60
C PHE A 36 -2.97 -14.42 -12.96
N GLY A 37 -1.95 -15.27 -12.94
CA GLY A 37 -1.32 -15.76 -14.17
C GLY A 37 -0.37 -14.76 -14.83
N VAL A 38 0.03 -13.70 -14.15
CA VAL A 38 0.98 -12.71 -14.66
C VAL A 38 2.36 -13.34 -14.83
N THR A 39 2.89 -13.30 -16.05
CA THR A 39 4.19 -13.87 -16.42
C THR A 39 5.29 -12.83 -16.59
N LYS A 40 4.90 -11.59 -16.91
CA LYS A 40 5.78 -10.45 -17.17
C LYS A 40 5.07 -9.19 -16.71
N PHE A 41 5.78 -8.24 -16.13
CA PHE A 41 5.21 -6.93 -15.76
C PHE A 41 6.24 -5.83 -15.97
N GLN A 42 5.86 -4.80 -16.73
CA GLN A 42 6.75 -3.70 -17.09
C GLN A 42 6.01 -2.36 -16.92
N PRO A 43 6.07 -1.75 -15.72
CA PRO A 43 5.53 -0.42 -15.52
C PRO A 43 6.49 0.63 -16.12
N ALA A 44 5.94 1.69 -16.66
CA ALA A 44 6.69 2.79 -17.22
C ALA A 44 6.11 4.15 -16.81
N LEU A 45 6.99 5.11 -16.60
CA LEU A 45 6.66 6.52 -16.42
C LEU A 45 7.47 7.33 -17.43
N LYS A 46 6.79 7.94 -18.40
CA LYS A 46 7.42 8.68 -19.48
C LYS A 46 7.24 10.19 -19.26
N PRO A 47 8.31 10.94 -19.01
CA PRO A 47 8.24 12.39 -18.95
C PRO A 47 8.14 12.96 -20.37
N THR A 48 7.39 14.04 -20.54
CA THR A 48 7.47 14.95 -21.69
C THR A 48 8.34 16.11 -21.27
N MET A 49 9.40 16.35 -22.02
CA MET A 49 10.36 17.42 -21.75
C MET A 49 10.25 18.50 -22.80
N VAL A 50 10.43 19.74 -22.38
CA VAL A 50 10.53 20.92 -23.26
C VAL A 50 11.90 21.52 -23.06
N ASP A 51 12.55 21.86 -24.15
CA ASP A 51 13.81 22.60 -24.14
C ASP A 51 13.57 24.01 -23.59
N THR A 52 14.32 24.36 -22.57
CA THR A 52 14.28 25.67 -21.91
C THR A 52 15.64 26.39 -22.01
N SER A 53 16.49 25.96 -22.94
CA SER A 53 17.76 26.60 -23.24
C SER A 53 17.55 28.02 -23.78
N ASP A 54 18.42 28.94 -23.44
CA ASP A 54 18.44 30.31 -23.91
C ASP A 54 19.84 30.65 -24.49
N PHE A 55 20.01 31.85 -25.01
CA PHE A 55 21.28 32.29 -25.59
C PHE A 55 22.41 32.44 -24.57
N ASP A 56 22.06 32.56 -23.28
CA ASP A 56 23.00 32.69 -22.17
C ASP A 56 23.46 31.32 -21.61
N SER A 57 22.89 30.23 -22.09
CA SER A 57 23.21 28.85 -21.67
C SER A 57 24.59 28.36 -22.12
N GLY A 58 25.35 29.19 -22.88
CA GLY A 58 26.74 28.87 -23.28
C GLY A 58 26.86 27.63 -24.18
N GLY A 59 25.78 27.18 -24.81
CA GLY A 59 25.71 25.97 -25.62
C GLY A 59 25.28 24.70 -24.89
N ASP A 60 25.06 24.76 -23.56
CA ASP A 60 24.52 23.64 -22.79
C ASP A 60 22.98 23.59 -22.88
N MET A 61 22.47 22.37 -23.06
CA MET A 61 21.02 22.15 -23.14
C MET A 61 20.37 22.10 -21.75
N SER A 62 19.30 22.88 -21.59
CA SER A 62 18.43 22.82 -20.42
C SER A 62 17.04 22.33 -20.80
N SER A 63 16.46 21.45 -20.01
CA SER A 63 15.12 20.93 -20.28
C SER A 63 14.29 20.76 -19.01
N THR A 64 13.00 21.07 -19.12
CA THR A 64 12.05 20.96 -18.02
C THR A 64 10.96 19.93 -18.34
N VAL A 65 10.61 19.10 -17.33
CA VAL A 65 9.50 18.13 -17.45
C VAL A 65 8.17 18.86 -17.32
N THR A 66 7.39 18.90 -18.39
CA THR A 66 6.09 19.60 -18.46
C THR A 66 4.90 18.67 -18.28
N ALA A 67 5.04 17.39 -18.60
CA ALA A 67 4.00 16.39 -18.43
C ALA A 67 4.61 15.01 -18.12
N ARG A 68 3.78 14.10 -17.63
CA ARG A 68 4.15 12.69 -17.41
C ARG A 68 3.01 11.80 -17.86
N ALA A 69 3.31 10.85 -18.72
CA ALA A 69 2.43 9.73 -19.06
C ALA A 69 2.92 8.47 -18.36
N TRP A 70 2.01 7.59 -17.97
CA TRP A 70 2.37 6.29 -17.44
C TRP A 70 1.68 5.17 -18.19
N SER A 71 2.30 4.00 -18.20
CA SER A 71 1.75 2.80 -18.80
C SER A 71 2.25 1.57 -18.03
N ALA A 72 1.57 0.45 -18.18
CA ALA A 72 2.08 -0.84 -17.75
C ALA A 72 1.79 -1.88 -18.83
N VAL A 73 2.79 -2.63 -19.24
CA VAL A 73 2.66 -3.74 -20.18
C VAL A 73 2.94 -5.02 -19.40
N PHE A 74 2.06 -5.99 -19.50
CA PHE A 74 2.22 -7.27 -18.83
C PHE A 74 1.67 -8.43 -19.67
N GLY A 75 2.27 -9.60 -19.47
CA GLY A 75 1.77 -10.85 -20.02
C GLY A 75 0.94 -11.60 -18.99
N VAL A 76 -0.14 -12.21 -19.42
CA VAL A 76 -0.92 -13.15 -18.62
C VAL A 76 -1.02 -14.49 -19.34
N GLU A 77 -0.97 -15.56 -18.60
CA GLU A 77 -1.28 -16.90 -19.07
C GLU A 77 -2.73 -17.21 -18.67
N ARG A 78 -3.56 -17.50 -19.64
CA ARG A 78 -4.98 -17.80 -19.39
C ARG A 78 -5.11 -19.24 -18.88
N LYS A 79 -5.65 -19.36 -17.68
CA LYS A 79 -5.92 -20.65 -17.04
C LYS A 79 -7.35 -20.65 -16.52
N SER A 80 -8.04 -21.79 -16.69
CA SER A 80 -9.32 -21.98 -16.01
C SER A 80 -9.13 -22.07 -14.50
N LEU A 81 -10.15 -21.71 -13.73
CA LEU A 81 -10.12 -21.83 -12.30
C LEU A 81 -10.07 -23.31 -11.87
N ALA A 82 -9.29 -23.61 -10.85
CA ALA A 82 -9.23 -24.97 -10.29
C ALA A 82 -10.58 -25.41 -9.68
N SER A 83 -11.37 -24.43 -9.20
CA SER A 83 -12.71 -24.65 -8.64
C SER A 83 -13.81 -24.76 -9.71
N ASP A 84 -13.59 -24.22 -10.91
CA ASP A 84 -14.54 -24.21 -12.02
C ASP A 84 -13.79 -24.17 -13.36
N PRO A 85 -13.59 -25.31 -14.02
CA PRO A 85 -12.88 -25.40 -15.30
C PRO A 85 -13.55 -24.65 -16.46
N THR A 86 -14.80 -24.19 -16.28
CA THR A 86 -15.53 -23.43 -17.29
C THR A 86 -15.34 -21.93 -17.16
N SER A 87 -14.68 -21.47 -16.12
CA SER A 87 -14.45 -20.04 -15.82
C SER A 87 -12.95 -19.70 -15.81
N TYR A 88 -12.64 -18.52 -16.29
CA TYR A 88 -11.29 -17.92 -16.21
C TYR A 88 -11.15 -17.04 -14.97
N ASP A 89 -9.93 -16.60 -14.72
CA ASP A 89 -9.61 -15.65 -13.64
C ASP A 89 -10.46 -14.36 -13.76
N PRO A 90 -11.20 -13.99 -12.70
CA PRO A 90 -12.09 -12.82 -12.75
C PRO A 90 -11.39 -11.50 -13.03
N GLY A 91 -10.12 -11.34 -12.59
CA GLY A 91 -9.32 -10.14 -12.86
C GLY A 91 -8.95 -10.04 -14.34
N GLN A 92 -8.56 -11.15 -14.95
CA GLN A 92 -8.31 -11.22 -16.40
C GLN A 92 -9.58 -10.94 -17.20
N GLU A 93 -10.73 -11.52 -16.83
CA GLU A 93 -12.01 -11.29 -17.52
C GLU A 93 -12.47 -9.83 -17.39
N ALA A 94 -12.26 -9.19 -16.24
CA ALA A 94 -12.56 -7.77 -16.10
C ALA A 94 -11.76 -6.90 -17.08
N LEU A 95 -10.48 -7.21 -17.31
CA LEU A 95 -9.65 -6.53 -18.29
C LEU A 95 -10.09 -6.81 -19.71
N ARG A 96 -10.35 -8.08 -20.07
CA ARG A 96 -10.80 -8.47 -21.41
C ARG A 96 -12.11 -7.77 -21.78
N LEU A 97 -13.10 -7.78 -20.87
CA LEU A 97 -14.39 -7.11 -21.11
C LEU A 97 -14.26 -5.60 -21.20
N ARG A 98 -13.31 -4.98 -20.52
CA ARG A 98 -13.04 -3.53 -20.69
C ARG A 98 -12.45 -3.22 -22.05
N ALA A 99 -11.56 -4.06 -22.55
CA ALA A 99 -10.91 -3.87 -23.86
C ALA A 99 -11.89 -3.90 -25.03
N GLU A 100 -13.04 -4.57 -24.90
CA GLU A 100 -14.09 -4.59 -25.93
C GLU A 100 -14.85 -3.24 -26.07
N ASN A 101 -14.65 -2.32 -25.14
CA ASN A 101 -15.33 -1.04 -25.10
C ASN A 101 -14.50 0.09 -25.71
N ILE A 102 -15.14 1.22 -25.96
CA ILE A 102 -14.51 2.44 -26.47
C ILE A 102 -14.69 3.60 -25.48
N GLY A 103 -13.82 4.60 -25.60
CA GLY A 103 -13.88 5.81 -24.77
C GLY A 103 -13.72 5.50 -23.27
N LEU A 104 -14.47 6.18 -22.43
CA LEU A 104 -14.38 6.01 -20.97
C LEU A 104 -14.80 4.62 -20.50
N ALA A 105 -15.65 3.91 -21.23
CA ALA A 105 -16.07 2.55 -20.88
C ALA A 105 -14.93 1.53 -21.02
N ASN A 106 -13.89 1.82 -21.81
CA ASN A 106 -12.67 1.03 -21.88
C ASN A 106 -11.79 1.18 -20.62
N SER A 107 -11.98 2.25 -19.84
CA SER A 107 -11.10 2.57 -18.71
C SER A 107 -11.46 1.77 -17.45
N ILE A 108 -10.43 1.36 -16.71
CA ILE A 108 -10.55 0.64 -15.44
C ILE A 108 -9.59 1.21 -14.40
N GLY A 109 -10.02 1.26 -13.14
CA GLY A 109 -9.13 1.55 -12.02
C GLY A 109 -8.16 0.39 -11.79
N VAL A 110 -6.90 0.68 -11.64
CA VAL A 110 -5.86 -0.34 -11.38
C VAL A 110 -4.98 0.08 -10.24
N ARG A 111 -4.46 -0.88 -9.49
CA ARG A 111 -3.35 -0.69 -8.56
C ARG A 111 -2.34 -1.81 -8.78
N PHE A 112 -1.07 -1.46 -8.76
CA PHE A 112 0.03 -2.41 -8.89
C PHE A 112 1.11 -2.10 -7.87
N TYR A 113 1.68 -3.14 -7.30
CA TYR A 113 2.53 -3.03 -6.15
C TYR A 113 3.51 -4.20 -6.07
N GLU A 114 4.62 -3.99 -5.36
CA GLU A 114 5.64 -5.02 -5.19
C GLU A 114 5.29 -5.99 -4.04
N MET A 115 5.44 -7.29 -4.29
CA MET A 115 5.08 -8.36 -3.35
C MET A 115 6.16 -9.45 -3.28
N GLU A 116 7.42 -9.09 -3.42
CA GLU A 116 8.49 -10.10 -3.29
C GLU A 116 8.51 -10.68 -1.87
N PRO A 117 8.46 -12.01 -1.70
CA PRO A 117 8.53 -12.63 -0.39
C PRO A 117 9.80 -12.21 0.37
N GLY A 118 9.63 -11.62 1.56
CA GLY A 118 10.73 -11.08 2.36
C GLY A 118 11.41 -9.82 1.79
N GLY A 119 10.90 -9.28 0.68
CA GLY A 119 11.37 -8.06 0.05
C GLY A 119 10.72 -6.80 0.59
N PRO A 120 11.21 -5.63 0.13
CA PRO A 120 10.61 -4.35 0.47
C PRO A 120 9.19 -4.24 -0.10
N ARG A 121 8.31 -3.49 0.60
CA ARG A 121 6.93 -3.19 0.21
C ARG A 121 6.72 -1.69 0.12
N ILE A 122 7.56 -1.04 -0.68
CA ILE A 122 7.63 0.43 -0.78
C ILE A 122 6.86 0.93 -2.01
N GLU A 123 6.99 0.21 -3.14
CA GLU A 123 6.37 0.63 -4.38
C GLU A 123 4.93 0.13 -4.49
N ALA A 124 3.98 1.06 -4.41
CA ALA A 124 2.57 0.81 -4.66
C ALA A 124 1.93 2.02 -5.35
N TYR A 125 1.22 1.76 -6.43
CA TYR A 125 0.69 2.77 -7.31
C TYR A 125 -0.76 2.48 -7.66
N GLN A 126 -1.55 3.54 -7.82
CA GLN A 126 -2.94 3.46 -8.26
C GLN A 126 -3.21 4.50 -9.34
N GLY A 127 -4.03 4.14 -10.30
CA GLY A 127 -4.48 5.05 -11.37
C GLY A 127 -5.64 4.45 -12.16
N THR A 128 -6.12 5.21 -13.13
CA THR A 128 -7.09 4.74 -14.12
C THR A 128 -6.37 4.54 -15.44
N ALA A 129 -6.64 3.46 -16.14
CA ALA A 129 -6.01 3.15 -17.42
C ALA A 129 -7.03 2.67 -18.45
N ALA A 130 -6.79 3.00 -19.71
CA ALA A 130 -7.40 2.34 -20.85
C ALA A 130 -6.72 0.98 -21.05
N VAL A 131 -7.49 -0.02 -21.46
CA VAL A 131 -7.06 -1.41 -21.59
C VAL A 131 -6.96 -1.79 -23.06
N GLU A 132 -5.83 -2.37 -23.44
CA GLU A 132 -5.64 -3.09 -24.69
C GLU A 132 -5.38 -4.56 -24.36
N TRP A 133 -6.10 -5.46 -25.03
CA TRP A 133 -6.03 -6.89 -24.83
C TRP A 133 -5.62 -7.57 -26.13
N SER A 134 -4.40 -8.10 -26.20
CA SER A 134 -3.82 -8.70 -27.41
C SER A 134 -3.45 -10.17 -27.14
N PRO A 135 -4.24 -11.14 -27.63
CA PRO A 135 -3.83 -12.53 -27.59
C PRO A 135 -2.52 -12.73 -28.38
N ASP A 136 -1.57 -13.45 -27.76
CA ASP A 136 -0.24 -13.62 -28.34
C ASP A 136 -0.25 -14.58 -29.55
N GLY A 137 -1.31 -15.40 -29.69
CA GLY A 137 -1.39 -16.44 -30.71
C GLY A 137 -0.39 -17.57 -30.45
N GLY A 138 -0.28 -18.51 -31.39
CA GLY A 138 0.71 -19.57 -31.30
C GLY A 138 0.26 -20.89 -31.92
N ALA A 139 1.10 -21.92 -31.76
CA ALA A 139 0.78 -23.29 -32.16
C ALA A 139 -0.26 -23.91 -31.21
N MET A 140 -0.99 -24.92 -31.66
CA MET A 140 -2.00 -25.64 -30.84
C MET A 140 -1.44 -26.23 -29.53
N SER A 141 -0.13 -26.43 -29.46
CA SER A 141 0.57 -26.94 -28.26
C SER A 141 1.09 -25.81 -27.35
N ALA A 142 0.93 -24.53 -27.73
CA ALA A 142 1.35 -23.40 -26.92
C ALA A 142 0.33 -23.12 -25.82
N THR A 143 0.80 -22.50 -24.73
CA THR A 143 -0.10 -21.94 -23.70
C THR A 143 -0.83 -20.71 -24.23
N ASP A 144 -2.06 -20.49 -23.76
CA ASP A 144 -2.86 -19.32 -24.14
C ASP A 144 -2.34 -18.07 -23.43
N GLY A 145 -1.39 -17.38 -24.09
CA GLY A 145 -0.78 -16.16 -23.63
C GLY A 145 -1.51 -14.93 -24.16
N VAL A 146 -1.56 -13.89 -23.35
CA VAL A 146 -2.12 -12.58 -23.74
C VAL A 146 -1.18 -11.48 -23.24
N THR A 147 -0.88 -10.54 -24.13
CA THR A 147 -0.22 -9.30 -23.76
C THR A 147 -1.28 -8.22 -23.49
N VAL A 148 -1.24 -7.64 -22.30
CA VAL A 148 -2.13 -6.55 -21.89
C VAL A 148 -1.34 -5.27 -21.76
N THR A 149 -1.84 -4.20 -22.41
CA THR A 149 -1.28 -2.86 -22.27
C THR A 149 -2.27 -1.96 -21.53
N LEU A 150 -1.82 -1.40 -20.42
CA LEU A 150 -2.52 -0.36 -19.69
C LEU A 150 -1.94 1.00 -20.06
N THR A 151 -2.76 1.87 -20.62
CA THR A 151 -2.39 3.27 -20.93
C THR A 151 -3.06 4.19 -19.93
N GLY A 152 -2.26 4.86 -19.11
CA GLY A 152 -2.74 5.71 -18.04
C GLY A 152 -3.64 6.85 -18.52
N GLN A 153 -4.77 7.01 -17.83
CA GLN A 153 -5.70 8.11 -18.02
C GLN A 153 -5.57 9.05 -16.82
N GLY A 154 -4.77 10.11 -16.99
CA GLY A 154 -4.46 11.05 -15.91
C GLY A 154 -3.33 10.61 -14.97
N LYS A 155 -3.30 11.18 -13.76
CA LYS A 155 -2.20 11.02 -12.81
C LYS A 155 -2.21 9.63 -12.17
N ARG A 156 -1.04 8.99 -12.13
CA ARG A 156 -0.76 7.86 -11.23
C ARG A 156 -0.40 8.41 -9.85
N THR A 157 -1.00 7.86 -8.80
CA THR A 157 -0.74 8.20 -7.40
C THR A 157 0.06 7.11 -6.71
N ILE A 158 0.95 7.49 -5.80
CA ILE A 158 1.57 6.57 -4.85
C ILE A 158 0.54 6.31 -3.75
N ILE A 159 0.34 5.06 -3.38
CA ILE A 159 -0.60 4.65 -2.34
C ILE A 159 0.14 3.89 -1.24
N THR A 160 -0.49 3.78 -0.07
CA THR A 160 -0.05 2.82 0.94
C THR A 160 -0.13 1.42 0.35
N HIS A 161 0.90 0.62 0.56
CA HIS A 161 0.98 -0.73 0.00
C HIS A 161 -0.22 -1.57 0.46
N PRO A 162 -0.99 -2.21 -0.46
CA PRO A 162 -2.22 -2.94 -0.09
C PRO A 162 -1.99 -4.11 0.87
N ASP A 163 -0.79 -4.68 0.85
CA ASP A 163 -0.39 -5.80 1.70
C ASP A 163 0.47 -5.36 2.91
N THR A 164 0.43 -4.08 3.25
CA THR A 164 0.89 -3.70 4.58
C THR A 164 -0.14 -4.27 5.56
N VAL A 165 0.13 -5.46 6.05
CA VAL A 165 -0.43 -5.90 7.33
C VAL A 165 0.03 -4.82 8.31
N ALA A 166 -0.90 -4.02 8.80
CA ALA A 166 -0.57 -3.07 9.84
C ALA A 166 0.12 -3.91 10.93
N ALA A 167 1.38 -3.61 11.21
CA ALA A 167 2.08 -4.32 12.27
C ALA A 167 1.27 -4.15 13.56
N VAL A 168 1.26 -5.15 14.43
CA VAL A 168 0.71 -4.95 15.79
C VAL A 168 1.42 -3.74 16.40
N PRO A 169 0.72 -2.87 17.13
CA PRO A 169 1.35 -1.70 17.72
C PRO A 169 2.50 -2.10 18.65
N VAL A 170 3.56 -1.32 18.66
CA VAL A 170 4.68 -1.46 19.58
C VAL A 170 4.79 -0.20 20.41
N ILE A 171 4.72 -0.32 21.74
CA ILE A 171 4.89 0.80 22.66
C ILE A 171 6.36 0.84 23.09
N TYR A 172 7.03 1.96 22.88
CA TYR A 172 8.42 2.19 23.31
C TYR A 172 8.49 2.86 24.69
N SER A 173 7.62 3.83 24.93
CA SER A 173 7.57 4.59 26.18
C SER A 173 6.23 5.30 26.35
N PHE A 174 5.97 5.77 27.55
CA PHE A 174 4.84 6.65 27.84
C PHE A 174 5.16 7.57 29.02
N THR A 175 4.51 8.73 29.05
CA THR A 175 4.70 9.71 30.11
C THR A 175 3.38 10.45 30.39
N PRO A 176 3.02 10.72 31.67
CA PRO A 176 3.68 10.23 32.90
C PRO A 176 3.51 8.73 33.11
N ILE A 177 4.37 8.13 33.95
CA ILE A 177 4.34 6.70 34.28
C ILE A 177 3.49 6.41 35.53
N THR A 178 2.96 7.45 36.19
CA THR A 178 2.12 7.34 37.39
C THR A 178 0.94 8.30 37.31
N GLY A 179 -0.15 7.96 38.04
CA GLY A 179 -1.32 8.83 38.15
C GLY A 179 -2.22 8.43 39.33
N PRO A 180 -3.17 9.28 39.74
CA PRO A 180 -4.07 9.02 40.84
C PRO A 180 -5.03 7.85 40.52
N ALA A 181 -5.41 7.08 41.55
CA ALA A 181 -6.39 6.00 41.45
C ALA A 181 -7.76 6.46 40.89
N ALA A 182 -8.10 7.73 41.06
CA ALA A 182 -9.31 8.34 40.50
C ALA A 182 -9.27 8.46 38.97
N GLY A 183 -8.11 8.26 38.31
CA GLY A 183 -7.91 8.42 36.88
C GLY A 183 -7.76 9.89 36.46
N GLY A 184 -8.02 10.17 35.19
CA GLY A 184 -7.98 11.52 34.59
C GLY A 184 -6.59 11.97 34.11
N THR A 185 -5.54 11.21 34.36
CA THR A 185 -4.19 11.54 33.89
C THR A 185 -4.10 11.37 32.39
N MET A 186 -3.67 12.44 31.69
CA MET A 186 -3.33 12.36 30.28
C MET A 186 -1.94 11.74 30.12
N VAL A 187 -1.86 10.68 29.36
CA VAL A 187 -0.64 9.90 29.09
C VAL A 187 -0.33 9.97 27.61
N GLU A 188 0.84 10.50 27.29
CA GLU A 188 1.42 10.42 25.96
C GLU A 188 2.10 9.05 25.80
N ILE A 189 1.74 8.33 24.75
CA ILE A 189 2.26 7.00 24.45
C ILE A 189 3.02 7.12 23.13
N LEU A 190 4.30 6.74 23.16
CA LEU A 190 5.19 6.74 22.01
C LEU A 190 5.49 5.30 21.55
N GLY A 191 5.46 5.09 20.24
CA GLY A 191 5.64 3.75 19.69
C GLY A 191 5.64 3.72 18.17
N THR A 192 5.02 2.70 17.59
CA THR A 192 4.76 2.57 16.14
C THR A 192 3.51 1.74 15.89
N GLY A 193 2.93 1.87 14.68
CA GLY A 193 1.78 1.09 14.26
C GLY A 193 0.47 1.53 14.91
N PHE A 194 0.36 2.79 15.33
CA PHE A 194 -0.83 3.33 15.99
C PHE A 194 -1.93 3.72 15.01
N THR A 195 -1.60 3.91 13.74
CA THR A 195 -2.61 4.14 12.69
C THR A 195 -3.55 2.94 12.59
N GLY A 196 -4.86 3.19 12.56
CA GLY A 196 -5.88 2.14 12.54
C GLY A 196 -6.19 1.54 13.92
N THR A 197 -5.79 2.20 15.02
CA THR A 197 -6.23 1.86 16.38
C THR A 197 -7.77 1.82 16.44
N VAL A 198 -8.33 0.69 16.91
CA VAL A 198 -9.77 0.43 16.86
C VAL A 198 -10.54 1.20 17.93
N ILE A 199 -11.66 1.82 17.56
CA ILE A 199 -12.41 2.74 18.44
C ILE A 199 -12.91 2.09 19.73
N ALA A 200 -13.39 0.85 19.69
CA ALA A 200 -14.08 0.23 20.83
C ALA A 200 -13.18 -0.30 21.96
N ALA A 201 -11.88 -0.51 21.68
CA ALA A 201 -10.94 -1.09 22.67
C ALA A 201 -9.49 -0.63 22.40
N GLY A 202 -9.32 0.51 21.77
CA GLY A 202 -8.06 0.95 21.19
C GLY A 202 -6.94 1.12 22.20
N VAL A 203 -7.20 1.75 23.35
CA VAL A 203 -6.21 1.93 24.42
C VAL A 203 -6.78 1.44 25.74
N LYS A 204 -6.03 0.57 26.43
CA LYS A 204 -6.40 0.04 27.73
C LYS A 204 -5.28 0.23 28.76
N PHE A 205 -5.68 0.44 30.01
CA PHE A 205 -4.85 0.41 31.20
C PHE A 205 -5.21 -0.86 32.00
N GLY A 206 -4.40 -1.88 31.88
CA GLY A 206 -4.78 -3.22 32.34
C GLY A 206 -5.98 -3.77 31.56
N ALA A 207 -7.05 -4.12 32.29
CA ALA A 207 -8.30 -4.59 31.70
C ALA A 207 -9.27 -3.45 31.35
N THR A 208 -9.04 -2.21 31.84
CA THR A 208 -9.96 -1.08 31.74
C THR A 208 -9.61 -0.19 30.54
N SER A 209 -10.60 0.14 29.70
CA SER A 209 -10.41 1.05 28.57
C SER A 209 -10.13 2.48 29.03
N ALA A 210 -9.25 3.18 28.34
CA ALA A 210 -9.04 4.62 28.51
C ALA A 210 -10.38 5.36 28.40
N THR A 211 -10.56 6.44 29.18
CA THR A 211 -11.78 7.25 29.13
C THR A 211 -11.87 8.12 27.88
N GLY A 212 -10.74 8.38 27.23
CA GLY A 212 -10.61 9.02 25.94
C GLY A 212 -9.19 8.85 25.39
N TRP A 213 -9.05 8.87 24.10
CA TRP A 213 -7.74 8.82 23.45
C TRP A 213 -7.81 9.39 22.02
N VAL A 214 -6.68 9.87 21.52
CA VAL A 214 -6.50 10.40 20.17
C VAL A 214 -5.19 9.91 19.59
N VAL A 215 -5.21 9.38 18.39
CA VAL A 215 -4.01 9.09 17.59
C VAL A 215 -3.55 10.39 16.94
N ILE A 216 -2.40 10.89 17.32
CA ILE A 216 -1.80 12.10 16.74
C ILE A 216 -1.17 11.75 15.39
N ASN A 217 -0.43 10.65 15.36
CA ASN A 217 0.22 10.07 14.17
C ASN A 217 0.53 8.59 14.42
N ASP A 218 1.24 7.93 13.50
CA ASP A 218 1.59 6.51 13.63
C ASP A 218 2.48 6.18 14.84
N ASP A 219 3.16 7.18 15.39
CA ASP A 219 4.14 7.03 16.47
C ASP A 219 3.66 7.56 17.82
N THR A 220 2.52 8.26 17.86
CA THR A 220 2.07 8.99 19.06
C THR A 220 0.57 8.89 19.29
N ILE A 221 0.19 8.44 20.49
CA ILE A 221 -1.18 8.50 21.03
C ILE A 221 -1.18 9.31 22.31
N VAL A 222 -2.23 10.11 22.54
CA VAL A 222 -2.55 10.70 23.84
C VAL A 222 -3.80 10.03 24.36
N ALA A 223 -3.72 9.44 25.57
CA ALA A 223 -4.83 8.72 26.19
C ALA A 223 -5.07 9.21 27.63
N THR A 224 -6.33 9.20 28.05
CA THR A 224 -6.71 9.55 29.43
C THR A 224 -6.90 8.28 30.25
N ALA A 225 -6.10 8.12 31.30
CA ALA A 225 -6.16 6.99 32.19
C ALA A 225 -7.52 6.89 32.90
N PRO A 226 -8.17 5.72 32.89
CA PRO A 226 -9.44 5.52 33.63
C PRO A 226 -9.21 5.45 35.14
N ALA A 227 -10.27 5.51 35.93
CA ALA A 227 -10.18 5.17 37.35
C ALA A 227 -9.80 3.68 37.54
N HIS A 228 -8.90 3.40 38.46
CA HIS A 228 -8.40 2.05 38.73
C HIS A 228 -7.97 1.95 40.18
N VAL A 229 -7.94 0.72 40.74
CA VAL A 229 -7.34 0.50 42.04
C VAL A 229 -5.84 0.78 42.00
N ALA A 230 -5.28 1.21 43.16
CA ALA A 230 -3.83 1.45 43.26
C ALA A 230 -3.04 0.18 42.86
N GLY A 231 -1.97 0.39 42.09
CA GLY A 231 -1.13 -0.70 41.61
C GLY A 231 -0.63 -0.45 40.17
N ALA A 232 0.27 -1.29 39.71
CA ALA A 232 0.86 -1.24 38.41
C ALA A 232 0.02 -2.02 37.38
N VAL A 233 -0.25 -1.40 36.24
CA VAL A 233 -0.98 -2.01 35.10
C VAL A 233 -0.24 -1.79 33.79
N SER A 234 -0.37 -2.71 32.86
CA SER A 234 0.18 -2.54 31.51
C SER A 234 -0.70 -1.61 30.66
N ILE A 235 -0.09 -0.81 29.79
CA ILE A 235 -0.82 -0.12 28.73
C ILE A 235 -0.82 -1.01 27.49
N VAL A 236 -1.99 -1.15 26.84
CA VAL A 236 -2.16 -1.91 25.61
C VAL A 236 -2.86 -1.03 24.59
N VAL A 237 -2.27 -0.94 23.39
CA VAL A 237 -2.86 -0.32 22.22
C VAL A 237 -3.27 -1.44 21.26
N THR A 238 -4.48 -1.40 20.71
CA THR A 238 -4.98 -2.43 19.79
C THR A 238 -5.37 -1.80 18.45
N ASN A 239 -4.79 -2.28 17.38
CA ASN A 239 -5.21 -1.95 16.02
C ASN A 239 -5.96 -3.14 15.36
N ALA A 240 -6.27 -3.03 14.08
CA ALA A 240 -6.99 -4.07 13.34
C ALA A 240 -6.23 -5.42 13.26
N THR A 241 -4.91 -5.41 13.45
CA THR A 241 -4.05 -6.60 13.41
C THR A 241 -3.97 -7.31 14.77
N GLY A 242 -4.08 -6.55 15.85
CA GLY A 242 -4.03 -7.12 17.20
C GLY A 242 -3.54 -6.14 18.28
N PRO A 243 -3.42 -6.62 19.53
CA PRO A 243 -2.91 -5.82 20.64
C PRO A 243 -1.39 -5.64 20.56
N SER A 244 -0.91 -4.51 21.08
CA SER A 244 0.51 -4.22 21.22
C SER A 244 1.22 -5.22 22.12
N THR A 245 2.51 -5.40 21.88
CA THR A 245 3.41 -5.91 22.90
C THR A 245 3.55 -4.88 24.02
N THR A 246 3.63 -5.33 25.27
CA THR A 246 3.64 -4.47 26.46
C THR A 246 4.90 -3.60 26.50
N GLY A 247 4.72 -2.28 26.61
CA GLY A 247 5.80 -1.29 26.69
C GLY A 247 6.15 -0.79 28.11
N GLY A 248 5.73 -1.48 29.17
CA GLY A 248 5.98 -1.07 30.55
C GLY A 248 4.71 -0.99 31.40
N SER A 249 4.84 -0.54 32.65
CA SER A 249 3.73 -0.47 33.62
C SER A 249 3.45 0.96 34.06
N PHE A 250 2.19 1.39 33.91
CA PHE A 250 1.66 2.60 34.51
C PHE A 250 1.21 2.30 35.95
N THR A 251 1.59 3.14 36.93
CA THR A 251 1.29 2.90 38.31
C THR A 251 0.24 3.87 38.84
N TYR A 252 -0.87 3.35 39.32
CA TYR A 252 -1.89 4.08 40.06
C TYR A 252 -1.49 4.24 41.54
N VAL A 253 -1.51 5.48 42.03
CA VAL A 253 -1.17 5.86 43.40
C VAL A 253 -2.35 6.50 44.14
#